data_331b588e81182ef7ec465d97d7cb1a7f
#
_entry.id   331b588e81182ef7ec465d97d7cb1a7f
#
_cell.length_a   1.000
_cell.length_b   1.000
_cell.length_c   1.000
_cell.angle_alpha   90.00
_cell.angle_beta   90.00
_cell.angle_gamma   90.00
#
_symmetry.space_group_name_H-M   'P 1'
#
loop_
_entity.id
_entity.type
_entity.pdbx_description
1 polymer ?
#
loop_
_entity_poly.entity_id
_entity_poly.type
_entity_poly.pdbx_seq_one_letter_code
_entity_poly.pdbx_strand_id
1 'polypeptide(L)'
;MEEIVNTDLGSYLRQMRERVRPEQMGLQARGSRRVPGLRREEVAALAGVSQTYYTRLEQAQTAHASPQVLLSIARALQLSADERDYLLKIGTPVQNPQQPAPHDDQVSPSTRMLLGSLGNVAAAVLNYRCDILGWNSLYHRLFAPHLGFDAPERPEQRPNVIKMNFLDDNVRSLYADWAAESESNVTYLRFISGDHRHDPQLAELIGELTIQSEEFAALWCRQRVSNCIEGSKLFDHPVVGELELMYQSADLQDGNILKFYHAEPDSPHEAALQLLMVDLDSVHHH
;
A
#
# COMPACT_ATOMS: atom_id res chain seq x y z
N MET A 1 7.72 22.06 -5.96
CA MET A 1 6.84 20.89 -6.18
C MET A 1 7.61 19.56 -6.15
N GLU A 2 8.95 19.58 -5.95
CA GLU A 2 9.80 18.39 -5.80
C GLU A 2 9.83 17.80 -4.36
N GLU A 3 9.24 18.47 -3.39
CA GLU A 3 9.37 18.11 -1.96
C GLU A 3 8.34 17.09 -1.44
N ILE A 4 7.29 16.78 -2.17
CA ILE A 4 6.17 15.96 -1.64
C ILE A 4 6.43 14.46 -1.79
N VAL A 5 7.24 14.03 -2.76
CA VAL A 5 7.58 12.62 -3.01
C VAL A 5 8.94 12.23 -2.45
N ASN A 6 9.73 13.21 -2.07
CA ASN A 6 10.98 12.93 -1.38
C ASN A 6 10.64 12.40 0.01
N THR A 7 10.38 11.11 0.06
CA THR A 7 10.32 10.38 1.33
C THR A 7 11.71 10.44 1.89
N ASP A 8 11.94 11.54 2.55
CA ASP A 8 13.22 11.90 3.11
C ASP A 8 13.65 10.79 4.06
N LEU A 9 14.73 10.10 3.72
CA LEU A 9 15.38 9.13 4.57
C LEU A 9 15.49 9.65 6.01
N GLY A 10 15.79 10.93 6.16
CA GLY A 10 15.91 11.58 7.44
C GLY A 10 14.61 11.62 8.22
N SER A 11 13.49 11.99 7.59
CA SER A 11 12.18 12.04 8.25
C SER A 11 11.71 10.65 8.64
N TYR A 12 11.94 9.64 7.80
CA TYR A 12 11.65 8.25 8.10
C TYR A 12 12.46 7.73 9.29
N LEU A 13 13.78 7.93 9.29
CA LEU A 13 14.67 7.53 10.39
C LEU A 13 14.28 8.20 11.71
N ARG A 14 13.95 9.50 11.68
CA ARG A 14 13.49 10.24 12.85
C ARG A 14 12.24 9.63 13.44
N GLN A 15 11.25 9.33 12.62
CA GLN A 15 9.98 8.80 13.08
C GLN A 15 10.12 7.38 13.64
N MET A 16 10.90 6.52 12.96
CA MET A 16 11.19 5.18 13.47
C MET A 16 11.93 5.24 14.81
N ARG A 17 12.86 6.17 14.99
CA ARG A 17 13.58 6.39 16.25
C ARG A 17 12.64 6.85 17.38
N GLU A 18 11.69 7.72 17.09
CA GLU A 18 10.71 8.22 18.07
C GLU A 18 9.74 7.15 18.53
N ARG A 19 9.52 6.09 17.73
CA ARG A 19 8.64 4.95 18.04
C ARG A 19 9.27 3.94 19.02
N VAL A 20 10.58 3.75 18.98
CA VAL A 20 11.25 2.71 19.80
C VAL A 20 11.38 3.18 21.23
N ARG A 21 10.82 2.41 22.19
CA ARG A 21 10.95 2.68 23.61
C ARG A 21 12.32 2.24 24.11
N PRO A 22 13.08 3.10 24.80
CA PRO A 22 14.42 2.76 25.31
C PRO A 22 14.49 1.56 26.23
N GLU A 23 13.42 1.35 27.00
CA GLU A 23 13.31 0.23 27.93
C GLU A 23 13.33 -1.12 27.21
N GLN A 24 12.79 -1.19 26.00
CA GLN A 24 12.79 -2.38 25.12
C GLN A 24 14.21 -2.74 24.66
N MET A 25 15.14 -1.76 24.68
CA MET A 25 16.55 -1.95 24.30
C MET A 25 17.46 -2.14 25.52
N GLY A 26 16.91 -2.33 26.71
CA GLY A 26 17.69 -2.45 27.94
C GLY A 26 18.40 -1.16 28.37
N LEU A 27 17.99 -0.02 27.79
CA LEU A 27 18.56 1.28 28.13
C LEU A 27 17.83 1.86 29.34
N GLN A 28 18.55 2.11 30.41
CA GLN A 28 17.99 2.77 31.60
C GLN A 28 17.66 4.23 31.31
N ALA A 29 16.48 4.68 31.69
CA ALA A 29 16.10 6.06 31.62
C ALA A 29 16.96 6.92 32.57
N ARG A 30 18.09 7.44 32.11
CA ARG A 30 18.91 8.39 32.87
C ARG A 30 18.34 9.80 32.72
N GLY A 31 17.64 10.31 33.75
CA GLY A 31 17.15 11.69 33.83
C GLY A 31 15.84 11.97 33.04
N SER A 32 15.40 13.21 33.10
CA SER A 32 14.19 13.66 32.35
C SER A 32 14.43 13.56 30.83
N ARG A 33 13.69 12.69 30.13
CA ARG A 33 13.73 12.57 28.67
C ARG A 33 12.88 13.67 28.03
N ARG A 34 13.49 14.43 27.09
CA ARG A 34 12.78 15.43 26.27
C ARG A 34 12.19 14.83 24.99
N VAL A 35 12.52 13.55 24.68
CA VAL A 35 12.04 12.84 23.49
C VAL A 35 11.39 11.52 23.92
N PRO A 36 10.28 11.13 23.31
CA PRO A 36 9.54 9.92 23.70
C PRO A 36 10.27 8.63 23.33
N GLY A 37 11.10 8.62 22.30
CA GLY A 37 11.82 7.47 21.77
C GLY A 37 13.31 7.47 22.08
N LEU A 38 14.08 6.76 21.26
CA LEU A 38 15.55 6.73 21.36
C LEU A 38 16.16 8.11 21.06
N ARG A 39 17.29 8.41 21.70
CA ARG A 39 18.12 9.56 21.33
C ARG A 39 18.99 9.19 20.11
N ARG A 40 19.44 10.19 19.36
CA ARG A 40 20.34 9.98 18.22
C ARG A 40 21.63 9.25 18.61
N GLU A 41 22.19 9.60 19.77
CA GLU A 41 23.37 8.96 20.33
C GLU A 41 23.14 7.48 20.68
N GLU A 42 21.92 7.14 21.16
CA GLU A 42 21.55 5.76 21.49
C GLU A 42 21.44 4.89 20.22
N VAL A 43 20.77 5.42 19.17
CA VAL A 43 20.69 4.71 17.87
C VAL A 43 22.05 4.54 17.25
N ALA A 44 22.89 5.58 17.26
CA ALA A 44 24.25 5.51 16.73
C ALA A 44 25.10 4.44 17.43
N ALA A 45 25.04 4.38 18.75
CA ALA A 45 25.72 3.36 19.55
C ALA A 45 25.23 1.94 19.24
N LEU A 46 23.89 1.73 19.16
CA LEU A 46 23.29 0.44 18.84
C LEU A 46 23.60 -0.01 17.40
N ALA A 47 23.66 0.93 16.46
CA ALA A 47 23.95 0.65 15.06
C ALA A 47 25.46 0.55 14.75
N GLY A 48 26.33 0.86 15.70
CA GLY A 48 27.78 0.84 15.51
C GLY A 48 28.29 1.93 14.56
N VAL A 49 27.63 3.09 14.51
CA VAL A 49 28.02 4.25 13.70
C VAL A 49 28.33 5.47 14.58
N SER A 50 29.02 6.48 14.02
CA SER A 50 29.22 7.72 14.79
C SER A 50 27.92 8.50 14.93
N GLN A 51 27.74 9.18 16.07
CA GLN A 51 26.56 10.03 16.30
C GLN A 51 26.46 11.14 15.24
N THR A 52 27.60 11.70 14.82
CA THR A 52 27.65 12.73 13.77
C THR A 52 27.15 12.17 12.44
N TYR A 53 27.52 10.94 12.08
CA TYR A 53 27.05 10.30 10.85
C TYR A 53 25.53 10.04 10.87
N TYR A 54 25.03 9.45 11.97
CA TYR A 54 23.58 9.24 12.12
C TYR A 54 22.79 10.56 12.08
N THR A 55 23.32 11.59 12.75
CA THR A 55 22.69 12.93 12.74
C THR A 55 22.61 13.50 11.33
N ARG A 56 23.65 13.34 10.50
CA ARG A 56 23.64 13.79 9.10
C ARG A 56 22.63 13.04 8.25
N LEU A 57 22.47 11.73 8.46
CA LEU A 57 21.43 10.94 7.79
C LEU A 57 20.04 11.42 8.18
N GLU A 58 19.79 11.60 9.48
CA GLU A 58 18.46 12.05 9.97
C GLU A 58 18.14 13.50 9.58
N GLN A 59 19.14 14.32 9.30
CA GLN A 59 19.00 15.71 8.84
C GLN A 59 19.02 15.84 7.31
N ALA A 60 18.97 14.74 6.57
CA ALA A 60 19.05 14.73 5.11
C ALA A 60 20.33 15.39 4.52
N GLN A 61 21.36 15.56 5.35
CA GLN A 61 22.65 16.08 4.89
C GLN A 61 23.50 15.01 4.17
N THR A 62 23.08 13.75 4.25
CA THR A 62 23.62 12.60 3.53
C THR A 62 22.43 11.82 2.98
N ALA A 63 22.27 11.84 1.67
CA ALA A 63 21.12 11.24 1.00
C ALA A 63 21.16 9.70 0.97
N HIS A 64 22.36 9.10 1.10
CA HIS A 64 22.54 7.66 0.94
C HIS A 64 23.51 7.10 1.97
N ALA A 65 23.31 5.83 2.33
CA ALA A 65 24.21 5.06 3.17
C ALA A 65 24.48 3.68 2.55
N SER A 66 25.54 3.02 2.99
CA SER A 66 25.78 1.65 2.54
C SER A 66 24.68 0.70 3.06
N PRO A 67 24.34 -0.36 2.31
CA PRO A 67 23.35 -1.34 2.76
C PRO A 67 23.66 -1.92 4.14
N GLN A 68 24.93 -2.15 4.47
CA GLN A 68 25.34 -2.66 5.78
C GLN A 68 25.03 -1.69 6.91
N VAL A 69 25.25 -0.40 6.71
CA VAL A 69 24.89 0.64 7.69
C VAL A 69 23.38 0.72 7.86
N LEU A 70 22.62 0.72 6.76
CA LEU A 70 21.15 0.75 6.81
C LEU A 70 20.60 -0.47 7.55
N LEU A 71 21.14 -1.67 7.30
CA LEU A 71 20.76 -2.89 8.03
C LEU A 71 21.08 -2.83 9.52
N SER A 72 22.20 -2.19 9.88
CA SER A 72 22.56 -1.99 11.29
C SER A 72 21.61 -1.01 11.98
N ILE A 73 21.23 0.07 11.29
CA ILE A 73 20.22 1.04 11.77
C ILE A 73 18.85 0.37 11.87
N ALA A 74 18.45 -0.44 10.88
CA ALA A 74 17.18 -1.17 10.89
C ALA A 74 17.07 -2.07 12.14
N ARG A 75 18.13 -2.78 12.49
CA ARG A 75 18.19 -3.60 13.72
C ARG A 75 18.09 -2.73 14.98
N ALA A 76 18.82 -1.64 15.04
CA ALA A 76 18.78 -0.71 16.18
C ALA A 76 17.39 -0.09 16.38
N LEU A 77 16.65 0.13 15.29
CA LEU A 77 15.29 0.68 15.30
C LEU A 77 14.20 -0.39 15.36
N GLN A 78 14.55 -1.69 15.47
CA GLN A 78 13.61 -2.82 15.51
C GLN A 78 12.62 -2.81 14.33
N LEU A 79 13.09 -2.48 13.13
CA LEU A 79 12.25 -2.44 11.94
C LEU A 79 11.77 -3.84 11.55
N SER A 80 10.52 -3.94 11.12
CA SER A 80 9.97 -5.14 10.49
C SER A 80 10.68 -5.47 9.16
N ALA A 81 10.37 -6.61 8.55
CA ALA A 81 10.93 -6.98 7.26
C ALA A 81 10.62 -5.92 6.18
N ASP A 82 9.35 -5.52 6.07
CA ASP A 82 8.89 -4.52 5.10
C ASP A 82 9.51 -3.14 5.35
N GLU A 83 9.56 -2.72 6.61
CA GLU A 83 10.18 -1.44 6.99
C GLU A 83 11.69 -1.41 6.71
N ARG A 84 12.37 -2.53 6.91
CA ARG A 84 13.79 -2.68 6.58
C ARG A 84 14.01 -2.62 5.07
N ASP A 85 13.20 -3.33 4.30
CA ASP A 85 13.28 -3.35 2.85
C ASP A 85 12.98 -1.95 2.27
N TYR A 86 11.99 -1.26 2.82
CA TYR A 86 11.71 0.13 2.49
C TYR A 86 12.89 1.05 2.84
N LEU A 87 13.50 0.91 4.03
CA LEU A 87 14.68 1.68 4.41
C LEU A 87 15.83 1.48 3.42
N LEU A 88 16.07 0.25 2.97
CA LEU A 88 17.07 -0.05 1.95
C LEU A 88 16.74 0.65 0.63
N LYS A 89 15.49 0.59 0.19
CA LYS A 89 15.03 1.25 -1.04
C LYS A 89 15.26 2.76 -1.01
N ILE A 90 14.88 3.44 0.08
CA ILE A 90 15.02 4.90 0.16
C ILE A 90 16.43 5.37 0.51
N GLY A 91 17.24 4.53 1.17
CA GLY A 91 18.56 4.90 1.68
C GLY A 91 19.74 4.52 0.78
N THR A 92 19.52 3.71 -0.28
CA THR A 92 20.55 3.38 -1.26
C THR A 92 20.45 4.25 -2.52
N PRO A 93 21.58 4.57 -3.19
CA PRO A 93 21.56 5.20 -4.51
C PRO A 93 20.78 4.30 -5.49
N VAL A 94 19.93 4.89 -6.30
CA VAL A 94 19.37 4.17 -7.45
C VAL A 94 20.52 3.85 -8.40
N GLN A 95 20.95 2.59 -8.41
CA GLN A 95 21.94 2.11 -9.38
C GLN A 95 21.23 1.99 -10.73
N ASN A 96 21.34 2.99 -11.54
CA ASN A 96 20.66 3.13 -12.82
C ASN A 96 19.20 3.62 -12.66
N PRO A 97 18.90 4.90 -12.93
CA PRO A 97 17.56 5.30 -13.23
C PRO A 97 17.25 4.82 -14.68
N GLN A 98 17.18 3.51 -14.89
CA GLN A 98 16.33 3.04 -15.94
C GLN A 98 14.96 3.54 -15.51
N GLN A 99 14.47 4.54 -16.25
CA GLN A 99 13.03 4.81 -16.24
C GLN A 99 12.38 3.43 -16.23
N PRO A 100 11.50 3.14 -15.26
CA PRO A 100 10.72 1.91 -15.33
C PRO A 100 10.27 1.83 -16.79
N ALA A 101 10.54 0.70 -17.43
CA ALA A 101 10.05 0.51 -18.80
C ALA A 101 8.59 0.98 -18.77
N PRO A 102 8.15 1.82 -19.73
CA PRO A 102 6.78 2.31 -19.69
C PRO A 102 5.91 1.09 -19.43
N HIS A 103 5.39 1.00 -18.22
CA HIS A 103 4.44 -0.05 -17.89
C HIS A 103 3.30 0.19 -18.86
N ASP A 104 3.11 -0.76 -19.74
CA ASP A 104 1.95 -0.72 -20.61
C ASP A 104 0.75 -0.86 -19.66
N ASP A 105 0.09 0.27 -19.36
CA ASP A 105 -1.10 0.32 -18.51
C ASP A 105 -2.27 -0.43 -19.20
N GLN A 106 -1.98 -1.60 -19.74
CA GLN A 106 -2.91 -2.49 -20.43
C GLN A 106 -2.81 -3.91 -19.91
N VAL A 107 -3.95 -4.58 -19.86
CA VAL A 107 -4.00 -6.00 -19.52
C VAL A 107 -3.71 -6.84 -20.76
N SER A 108 -2.73 -7.75 -20.68
CA SER A 108 -2.41 -8.65 -21.77
C SER A 108 -3.63 -9.53 -22.17
N PRO A 109 -3.77 -9.95 -23.43
CA PRO A 109 -4.87 -10.83 -23.84
C PRO A 109 -4.97 -12.10 -23.00
N SER A 110 -3.84 -12.70 -22.63
CA SER A 110 -3.80 -13.92 -21.79
C SER A 110 -4.29 -13.65 -20.37
N THR A 111 -3.91 -12.52 -19.77
CA THR A 111 -4.39 -12.10 -18.44
C THR A 111 -5.89 -11.77 -18.46
N ARG A 112 -6.37 -11.16 -19.55
CA ARG A 112 -7.81 -10.89 -19.73
C ARG A 112 -8.62 -12.20 -19.82
N MET A 113 -8.11 -13.21 -20.53
CA MET A 113 -8.72 -14.54 -20.56
C MET A 113 -8.72 -15.21 -19.18
N LEU A 114 -7.63 -15.08 -18.43
CA LEU A 114 -7.55 -15.57 -17.05
C LEU A 114 -8.63 -14.91 -16.17
N LEU A 115 -8.74 -13.58 -16.19
CA LEU A 115 -9.79 -12.87 -15.44
C LEU A 115 -11.19 -13.39 -15.75
N GLY A 116 -11.50 -13.62 -17.03
CA GLY A 116 -12.79 -14.15 -17.45
C GLY A 116 -13.05 -15.60 -17.02
N SER A 117 -12.00 -16.38 -16.77
CA SER A 117 -12.12 -17.79 -16.34
C SER A 117 -12.25 -17.95 -14.82
N LEU A 118 -11.99 -16.90 -14.02
CA LEU A 118 -12.10 -16.93 -12.58
C LEU A 118 -13.56 -16.66 -12.15
N GLY A 119 -14.42 -17.67 -12.27
CA GLY A 119 -15.87 -17.54 -12.04
C GLY A 119 -16.24 -17.19 -10.59
N ASN A 120 -15.68 -17.91 -9.61
CA ASN A 120 -16.03 -17.78 -8.18
C ASN A 120 -15.04 -16.93 -7.38
N VAL A 121 -14.12 -16.26 -8.04
CA VAL A 121 -13.08 -15.44 -7.42
C VAL A 121 -13.21 -14.02 -7.97
N ALA A 122 -13.40 -13.03 -7.09
CA ALA A 122 -13.38 -11.63 -7.50
C ALA A 122 -11.94 -11.22 -7.78
N ALA A 123 -11.64 -10.84 -9.02
CA ALA A 123 -10.27 -10.58 -9.44
C ALA A 123 -10.13 -9.29 -10.25
N ALA A 124 -9.03 -8.56 -10.00
CA ALA A 124 -8.64 -7.36 -10.75
C ALA A 124 -7.14 -7.36 -11.03
N VAL A 125 -6.74 -6.75 -12.13
CA VAL A 125 -5.35 -6.44 -12.45
C VAL A 125 -5.10 -4.98 -12.15
N LEU A 126 -4.06 -4.72 -11.38
CA LEU A 126 -3.65 -3.39 -10.95
C LEU A 126 -2.24 -3.10 -11.48
N ASN A 127 -1.94 -1.84 -11.76
CA ASN A 127 -0.56 -1.41 -11.84
C ASN A 127 -0.02 -1.07 -10.43
N TYR A 128 1.28 -0.73 -10.34
CA TYR A 128 1.90 -0.39 -9.05
C TYR A 128 1.30 0.87 -8.38
N ARG A 129 0.65 1.78 -9.13
CA ARG A 129 -0.07 2.94 -8.58
C ARG A 129 -1.45 2.60 -8.04
N CYS A 130 -1.83 1.31 -8.09
CA CYS A 130 -3.14 0.80 -7.73
C CYS A 130 -4.27 1.25 -8.70
N ASP A 131 -3.94 1.66 -9.95
CA ASP A 131 -4.93 1.85 -10.98
C ASP A 131 -5.45 0.48 -11.44
N ILE A 132 -6.76 0.35 -11.54
CA ILE A 132 -7.40 -0.88 -12.00
C ILE A 132 -7.33 -0.90 -13.52
N LEU A 133 -6.56 -1.83 -14.08
CA LEU A 133 -6.39 -2.01 -15.52
C LEU A 133 -7.44 -2.94 -16.12
N GLY A 134 -8.02 -3.79 -15.29
CA GLY A 134 -9.08 -4.71 -15.66
C GLY A 134 -9.62 -5.45 -14.46
N TRP A 135 -10.86 -5.89 -14.55
CA TRP A 135 -11.53 -6.68 -13.53
C TRP A 135 -12.43 -7.74 -14.17
N ASN A 136 -12.81 -8.74 -13.36
CA ASN A 136 -13.89 -9.64 -13.76
C ASN A 136 -15.25 -9.15 -13.22
N SER A 137 -16.33 -9.77 -13.68
CA SER A 137 -17.68 -9.37 -13.31
C SER A 137 -17.94 -9.43 -11.81
N LEU A 138 -17.35 -10.41 -11.11
CA LEU A 138 -17.54 -10.55 -9.66
C LEU A 138 -16.83 -9.43 -8.90
N TYR A 139 -15.60 -9.06 -9.28
CA TYR A 139 -14.89 -7.93 -8.67
C TYR A 139 -15.66 -6.61 -8.88
N HIS A 140 -16.12 -6.37 -10.11
CA HIS A 140 -16.90 -5.17 -10.43
C HIS A 140 -18.16 -5.08 -9.56
N ARG A 141 -18.92 -6.17 -9.42
CA ARG A 141 -20.14 -6.18 -8.61
C ARG A 141 -19.89 -6.05 -7.11
N LEU A 142 -18.77 -6.60 -6.64
CA LEU A 142 -18.39 -6.54 -5.23
C LEU A 142 -17.95 -5.13 -4.81
N PHE A 143 -17.16 -4.45 -5.65
CA PHE A 143 -16.50 -3.21 -5.25
C PHE A 143 -16.99 -1.95 -5.97
N ALA A 144 -17.46 -2.08 -7.19
CA ALA A 144 -17.70 -0.93 -8.07
C ALA A 144 -18.92 -1.05 -8.98
N PRO A 145 -20.08 -1.56 -8.51
CA PRO A 145 -21.27 -1.73 -9.35
C PRO A 145 -21.83 -0.40 -9.88
N HIS A 146 -21.49 0.71 -9.28
CA HIS A 146 -21.87 2.07 -9.66
C HIS A 146 -21.02 2.64 -10.80
N LEU A 147 -19.87 2.00 -11.13
CA LEU A 147 -19.02 2.40 -12.25
C LEU A 147 -19.35 1.59 -13.52
N GLY A 148 -19.00 2.13 -14.69
CA GLY A 148 -19.10 1.37 -15.92
C GLY A 148 -18.17 0.15 -15.91
N PHE A 149 -18.63 -1.00 -16.40
CA PHE A 149 -17.80 -2.22 -16.46
C PHE A 149 -16.51 -2.01 -17.30
N ASP A 150 -16.56 -1.14 -18.30
CA ASP A 150 -15.45 -0.77 -19.18
C ASP A 150 -14.59 0.40 -18.64
N ALA A 151 -14.87 0.92 -17.44
CA ALA A 151 -14.11 2.02 -16.83
C ALA A 151 -12.59 1.79 -16.77
N PRO A 152 -12.06 0.57 -16.47
CA PRO A 152 -10.64 0.29 -16.50
C PRO A 152 -9.97 0.52 -17.86
N GLU A 153 -10.72 0.37 -18.95
CA GLU A 153 -10.21 0.51 -20.31
C GLU A 153 -10.13 1.97 -20.77
N ARG A 154 -10.75 2.88 -20.01
CA ARG A 154 -10.80 4.32 -20.32
C ARG A 154 -9.87 5.09 -19.40
N PRO A 155 -8.72 5.60 -19.87
CA PRO A 155 -7.73 6.26 -19.02
C PRO A 155 -8.30 7.38 -18.14
N GLU A 156 -9.26 8.17 -18.66
CA GLU A 156 -9.87 9.30 -17.93
C GLU A 156 -10.86 8.87 -16.84
N GLN A 157 -11.37 7.64 -16.92
CA GLN A 157 -12.36 7.08 -16.00
C GLN A 157 -11.81 5.92 -15.17
N ARG A 158 -10.53 5.60 -15.40
CA ARG A 158 -9.86 4.45 -14.80
C ARG A 158 -9.94 4.52 -13.27
N PRO A 159 -10.55 3.52 -12.62
CA PRO A 159 -10.62 3.51 -11.17
C PRO A 159 -9.25 3.26 -10.56
N ASN A 160 -9.00 3.88 -9.41
CA ASN A 160 -7.84 3.64 -8.59
C ASN A 160 -8.27 3.17 -7.20
N VAL A 161 -7.74 2.04 -6.73
CA VAL A 161 -8.17 1.42 -5.45
C VAL A 161 -8.02 2.38 -4.28
N ILE A 162 -6.94 3.18 -4.25
CA ILE A 162 -6.70 4.11 -3.15
C ILE A 162 -7.68 5.30 -3.21
N LYS A 163 -7.90 5.88 -4.41
CA LYS A 163 -8.91 6.93 -4.59
C LYS A 163 -10.30 6.44 -4.21
N MET A 164 -10.69 5.25 -4.65
CA MET A 164 -11.98 4.66 -4.30
C MET A 164 -12.14 4.50 -2.80
N ASN A 165 -11.11 4.06 -2.08
CA ASN A 165 -11.18 3.90 -0.63
C ASN A 165 -11.37 5.23 0.12
N PHE A 166 -10.76 6.33 -0.34
CA PHE A 166 -10.77 7.60 0.37
C PHE A 166 -11.79 8.61 -0.14
N LEU A 167 -12.20 8.53 -1.42
CA LEU A 167 -13.00 9.55 -2.09
C LEU A 167 -14.36 9.04 -2.60
N ASP A 168 -14.65 7.73 -2.46
CA ASP A 168 -15.91 7.13 -2.93
C ASP A 168 -16.69 6.56 -1.75
N ASP A 169 -17.79 7.20 -1.40
CA ASP A 169 -18.64 6.79 -0.28
C ASP A 169 -19.25 5.39 -0.47
N ASN A 170 -19.49 4.94 -1.71
CA ASN A 170 -19.99 3.59 -1.97
C ASN A 170 -18.95 2.55 -1.55
N VAL A 171 -17.67 2.78 -1.87
CA VAL A 171 -16.58 1.88 -1.51
C VAL A 171 -16.24 1.99 -0.03
N ARG A 172 -16.25 3.20 0.52
CA ARG A 172 -16.01 3.43 1.95
C ARG A 172 -16.99 2.65 2.82
N SER A 173 -18.27 2.64 2.46
CA SER A 173 -19.34 1.97 3.22
C SER A 173 -19.28 0.44 3.13
N LEU A 174 -18.52 -0.13 2.19
CA LEU A 174 -18.37 -1.59 2.08
C LEU A 174 -17.52 -2.21 3.19
N TYR A 175 -16.61 -1.45 3.78
CA TYR A 175 -15.68 -2.00 4.77
C TYR A 175 -16.24 -1.89 6.19
N ALA A 176 -16.39 -3.02 6.88
CA ALA A 176 -16.81 -3.04 8.28
C ALA A 176 -15.80 -2.30 9.18
N ASP A 177 -14.50 -2.36 8.87
CA ASP A 177 -13.45 -1.55 9.49
C ASP A 177 -12.69 -0.75 8.41
N TRP A 178 -13.32 0.36 7.98
CA TRP A 178 -12.72 1.27 7.01
C TRP A 178 -11.41 1.89 7.50
N ALA A 179 -11.27 2.10 8.82
CA ALA A 179 -10.05 2.70 9.38
C ALA A 179 -8.84 1.76 9.20
N ALA A 180 -9.00 0.47 9.48
CA ALA A 180 -7.96 -0.53 9.25
C ALA A 180 -7.63 -0.68 7.76
N GLU A 181 -8.65 -0.67 6.88
CA GLU A 181 -8.44 -0.73 5.43
C GLU A 181 -7.68 0.49 4.91
N SER A 182 -8.04 1.68 5.37
CA SER A 182 -7.38 2.93 4.99
C SER A 182 -5.92 2.95 5.44
N GLU A 183 -5.61 2.49 6.66
CA GLU A 183 -4.23 2.35 7.13
C GLU A 183 -3.46 1.34 6.27
N SER A 184 -4.07 0.20 5.93
CA SER A 184 -3.48 -0.83 5.05
C SER A 184 -3.13 -0.26 3.67
N ASN A 185 -4.06 0.46 3.04
CA ASN A 185 -3.87 1.06 1.72
C ASN A 185 -2.76 2.12 1.73
N VAL A 186 -2.70 2.98 2.75
CA VAL A 186 -1.64 4.01 2.86
C VAL A 186 -0.28 3.38 3.10
N THR A 187 -0.19 2.36 3.97
CA THR A 187 1.08 1.69 4.27
C THR A 187 1.62 0.95 3.05
N TYR A 188 0.75 0.33 2.26
CA TYR A 188 1.09 -0.30 0.99
C TYR A 188 1.55 0.71 -0.06
N LEU A 189 0.80 1.81 -0.27
CA LEU A 189 1.19 2.86 -1.21
C LEU A 189 2.56 3.44 -0.87
N ARG A 190 2.86 3.61 0.40
CA ARG A 190 4.18 4.06 0.85
C ARG A 190 5.26 3.02 0.54
N PHE A 191 5.01 1.73 0.78
CA PHE A 191 5.96 0.67 0.46
C PHE A 191 6.37 0.70 -1.02
N ILE A 192 5.39 0.86 -1.91
CA ILE A 192 5.62 0.97 -3.36
C ILE A 192 6.37 2.26 -3.71
N SER A 193 6.04 3.37 -3.07
CA SER A 193 6.67 4.67 -3.37
C SER A 193 8.19 4.64 -3.16
N GLY A 194 8.70 3.71 -2.38
CA GLY A 194 10.14 3.49 -2.20
C GLY A 194 10.88 3.11 -3.49
N ASP A 195 10.24 2.33 -4.37
CA ASP A 195 10.80 1.91 -5.67
C ASP A 195 10.56 2.95 -6.76
N HIS A 196 9.49 3.74 -6.67
CA HIS A 196 9.00 4.63 -7.71
C HIS A 196 9.12 6.12 -7.33
N ARG A 197 10.18 6.50 -6.61
CA ARG A 197 10.40 7.85 -6.05
C ARG A 197 10.38 8.99 -7.07
N HIS A 198 10.65 8.70 -8.33
CA HIS A 198 10.73 9.69 -9.40
C HIS A 198 9.56 9.60 -10.37
N ASP A 199 8.52 8.85 -10.03
CA ASP A 199 7.32 8.76 -10.85
C ASP A 199 6.41 9.98 -10.61
N PRO A 200 6.21 10.84 -11.64
CA PRO A 200 5.38 12.02 -11.50
C PRO A 200 3.89 11.70 -11.31
N GLN A 201 3.40 10.59 -11.87
CA GLN A 201 2.00 10.19 -11.73
C GLN A 201 1.70 9.67 -10.32
N LEU A 202 2.65 8.94 -9.72
CA LEU A 202 2.53 8.54 -8.31
C LEU A 202 2.58 9.77 -7.38
N ALA A 203 3.42 10.75 -7.70
CA ALA A 203 3.49 12.01 -6.95
C ALA A 203 2.18 12.79 -7.04
N GLU A 204 1.59 12.85 -8.22
CA GLU A 204 0.29 13.49 -8.46
C GLU A 204 -0.83 12.80 -7.66
N LEU A 205 -0.89 11.45 -7.69
CA LEU A 205 -1.85 10.67 -6.91
C LEU A 205 -1.76 10.97 -5.41
N ILE A 206 -0.54 10.95 -4.85
CA ILE A 206 -0.31 11.24 -3.43
C ILE A 206 -0.69 12.69 -3.09
N GLY A 207 -0.33 13.63 -3.96
CA GLY A 207 -0.68 15.04 -3.80
C GLY A 207 -2.18 15.28 -3.82
N GLU A 208 -2.88 14.70 -4.78
CA GLU A 208 -4.35 14.78 -4.89
C GLU A 208 -5.03 14.23 -3.64
N LEU A 209 -4.68 13.00 -3.23
CA LEU A 209 -5.24 12.37 -2.03
C LEU A 209 -4.95 13.17 -0.75
N THR A 210 -3.76 13.77 -0.65
CA THR A 210 -3.39 14.60 0.51
C THR A 210 -4.24 15.87 0.60
N ILE A 211 -4.63 16.43 -0.55
CA ILE A 211 -5.48 17.63 -0.62
C ILE A 211 -6.95 17.30 -0.39
N GLN A 212 -7.43 16.16 -0.92
CA GLN A 212 -8.85 15.83 -0.94
C GLN A 212 -9.31 15.02 0.29
N SER A 213 -8.40 14.38 1.04
CA SER A 213 -8.74 13.59 2.23
C SER A 213 -7.83 13.93 3.41
N GLU A 214 -8.44 14.49 4.46
CA GLU A 214 -7.74 14.75 5.74
C GLU A 214 -7.27 13.45 6.39
N GLU A 215 -8.06 12.37 6.28
CA GLU A 215 -7.73 11.06 6.80
C GLU A 215 -6.51 10.47 6.08
N PHE A 216 -6.47 10.57 4.74
CA PHE A 216 -5.29 10.17 3.98
C PHE A 216 -4.05 10.95 4.41
N ALA A 217 -4.14 12.28 4.49
CA ALA A 217 -3.04 13.16 4.89
C ALA A 217 -2.50 12.79 6.28
N ALA A 218 -3.41 12.55 7.25
CA ALA A 218 -3.05 12.15 8.60
C ALA A 218 -2.34 10.78 8.64
N LEU A 219 -2.83 9.79 7.88
CA LEU A 219 -2.21 8.46 7.78
C LEU A 219 -0.86 8.54 7.05
N TRP A 220 -0.79 9.31 5.96
CA TRP A 220 0.44 9.52 5.20
C TRP A 220 1.55 10.13 6.05
N CYS A 221 1.25 11.05 6.94
CA CYS A 221 2.20 11.63 7.89
C CYS A 221 2.77 10.64 8.89
N ARG A 222 2.11 9.50 9.17
CA ARG A 222 2.58 8.49 10.14
C ARG A 222 3.74 7.65 9.63
N GLN A 223 4.07 7.71 8.35
CA GLN A 223 5.18 6.99 7.68
C GLN A 223 5.25 5.47 7.97
N ARG A 224 4.13 4.84 8.27
CA ARG A 224 4.06 3.39 8.42
C ARG A 224 4.19 2.72 7.06
N VAL A 225 4.80 1.56 7.04
CA VAL A 225 5.09 0.78 5.82
C VAL A 225 4.70 -0.67 6.05
N SER A 226 3.98 -1.24 5.12
CA SER A 226 3.67 -2.68 5.09
C SER A 226 3.39 -3.14 3.67
N ASN A 227 3.83 -4.33 3.34
CA ASN A 227 3.52 -5.00 2.08
C ASN A 227 2.33 -5.93 2.29
N CYS A 228 1.12 -5.41 2.12
CA CYS A 228 -0.14 -6.12 2.36
C CYS A 228 -0.48 -7.09 1.21
N ILE A 229 0.19 -8.25 1.16
CA ILE A 229 0.07 -9.21 0.05
C ILE A 229 -1.13 -10.14 0.25
N GLU A 230 -1.45 -10.51 1.49
CA GLU A 230 -2.51 -11.46 1.83
C GLU A 230 -3.16 -11.14 3.18
N GLY A 231 -4.37 -11.66 3.39
CA GLY A 231 -5.10 -11.50 4.64
C GLY A 231 -6.60 -11.79 4.47
N SER A 232 -7.40 -11.41 5.48
CA SER A 232 -8.86 -11.41 5.39
C SER A 232 -9.41 -9.99 5.53
N LYS A 233 -10.59 -9.76 4.95
CA LYS A 233 -11.33 -8.51 5.05
C LYS A 233 -12.80 -8.80 5.29
N LEU A 234 -13.38 -8.03 6.19
CA LEU A 234 -14.81 -8.07 6.49
C LEU A 234 -15.50 -6.90 5.79
N PHE A 235 -16.51 -7.24 4.99
CA PHE A 235 -17.32 -6.30 4.25
C PHE A 235 -18.74 -6.29 4.76
N ASP A 236 -19.40 -5.14 4.69
CA ASP A 236 -20.84 -4.98 4.88
C ASP A 236 -21.45 -4.63 3.51
N HIS A 237 -21.72 -5.66 2.71
CA HIS A 237 -22.13 -5.49 1.33
C HIS A 237 -23.65 -5.22 1.24
N PRO A 238 -24.09 -4.16 0.53
CA PRO A 238 -25.49 -3.70 0.54
C PRO A 238 -26.50 -4.74 0.00
N VAL A 239 -26.05 -5.70 -0.80
CA VAL A 239 -26.93 -6.72 -1.41
C VAL A 239 -26.88 -8.03 -0.64
N VAL A 240 -25.71 -8.48 -0.21
CA VAL A 240 -25.51 -9.82 0.39
C VAL A 240 -25.18 -9.78 1.89
N GLY A 241 -25.08 -8.59 2.49
CA GLY A 241 -24.80 -8.42 3.91
C GLY A 241 -23.34 -8.66 4.27
N GLU A 242 -23.09 -9.16 5.47
CA GLU A 242 -21.75 -9.42 5.99
C GLU A 242 -21.03 -10.48 5.16
N LEU A 243 -19.79 -10.16 4.76
CA LEU A 243 -19.00 -10.97 3.86
C LEU A 243 -17.53 -10.95 4.26
N GLU A 244 -17.01 -12.07 4.78
CA GLU A 244 -15.59 -12.23 5.06
C GLU A 244 -14.90 -12.90 3.88
N LEU A 245 -13.90 -12.22 3.31
CA LEU A 245 -13.13 -12.70 2.17
C LEU A 245 -11.64 -12.72 2.47
N MET A 246 -11.00 -13.81 2.08
CA MET A 246 -9.55 -13.86 1.96
C MET A 246 -9.13 -13.09 0.73
N TYR A 247 -8.05 -12.31 0.84
CA TYR A 247 -7.43 -11.67 -0.33
C TYR A 247 -5.97 -12.09 -0.47
N GLN A 248 -5.53 -12.15 -1.73
CA GLN A 248 -4.14 -12.37 -2.10
C GLN A 248 -3.77 -11.50 -3.29
N SER A 249 -2.47 -11.27 -3.44
CA SER A 249 -1.90 -10.56 -4.58
C SER A 249 -0.75 -11.38 -5.17
N ALA A 250 -0.65 -11.42 -6.50
CA ALA A 250 0.41 -12.09 -7.21
C ALA A 250 0.99 -11.17 -8.28
N ASP A 251 2.32 -11.10 -8.34
CA ASP A 251 3.01 -10.34 -9.39
C ASP A 251 2.91 -11.05 -10.74
N LEU A 252 2.57 -10.30 -11.77
CA LEU A 252 2.55 -10.75 -13.15
C LEU A 252 3.90 -10.43 -13.82
N GLN A 253 4.21 -11.14 -14.90
CA GLN A 253 5.49 -10.97 -15.63
C GLN A 253 5.66 -9.59 -16.27
N ASP A 254 4.54 -8.88 -16.53
CA ASP A 254 4.51 -7.53 -17.09
C ASP A 254 4.64 -6.43 -16.01
N GLY A 255 4.87 -6.82 -14.74
CA GLY A 255 5.01 -5.91 -13.61
C GLY A 255 3.67 -5.44 -13.03
N ASN A 256 2.54 -5.89 -13.57
CA ASN A 256 1.22 -5.67 -12.99
C ASN A 256 0.97 -6.65 -11.84
N ILE A 257 -0.06 -6.38 -11.06
CA ILE A 257 -0.45 -7.15 -9.88
C ILE A 257 -1.83 -7.73 -10.12
N LEU A 258 -1.96 -9.05 -10.00
CA LEU A 258 -3.25 -9.71 -9.95
C LEU A 258 -3.71 -9.76 -8.49
N LYS A 259 -4.78 -9.05 -8.17
CA LYS A 259 -5.42 -9.06 -6.85
C LYS A 259 -6.71 -9.84 -6.92
N PHE A 260 -6.93 -10.74 -5.96
CA PHE A 260 -8.14 -11.55 -5.94
C PHE A 260 -8.66 -11.73 -4.52
N TYR A 261 -9.99 -11.94 -4.45
CA TYR A 261 -10.73 -12.17 -3.24
C TYR A 261 -11.58 -13.43 -3.40
N HIS A 262 -11.55 -14.27 -2.37
CA HIS A 262 -12.32 -15.51 -2.35
C HIS A 262 -12.81 -15.79 -0.94
N ALA A 263 -13.89 -16.55 -0.83
CA ALA A 263 -14.39 -17.06 0.43
C ALA A 263 -13.79 -18.43 0.74
N GLU A 264 -13.91 -18.84 1.99
CA GLU A 264 -13.65 -20.23 2.37
C GLU A 264 -14.67 -21.16 1.69
N PRO A 265 -14.23 -22.27 1.08
CA PRO A 265 -15.14 -23.21 0.43
C PRO A 265 -16.24 -23.72 1.37
N ASP A 266 -17.43 -23.92 0.85
CA ASP A 266 -18.63 -24.39 1.56
C ASP A 266 -19.09 -23.45 2.70
N SER A 267 -18.60 -22.21 2.73
CA SER A 267 -18.99 -21.20 3.73
C SER A 267 -20.23 -20.41 3.28
N PRO A 268 -20.94 -19.77 4.26
CA PRO A 268 -22.00 -18.81 3.92
C PRO A 268 -21.50 -17.65 3.04
N HIS A 269 -20.23 -17.27 3.18
CA HIS A 269 -19.62 -16.18 2.41
C HIS A 269 -19.37 -16.59 0.95
N GLU A 270 -19.06 -17.86 0.68
CA GLU A 270 -19.00 -18.37 -0.70
C GLU A 270 -20.38 -18.34 -1.35
N ALA A 271 -21.42 -18.78 -0.62
CA ALA A 271 -22.79 -18.70 -1.12
C ALA A 271 -23.23 -17.26 -1.42
N ALA A 272 -22.83 -16.31 -0.57
CA ALA A 272 -23.08 -14.88 -0.78
C ALA A 272 -22.37 -14.34 -2.04
N LEU A 273 -21.11 -14.73 -2.29
CA LEU A 273 -20.41 -14.40 -3.53
C LEU A 273 -21.11 -14.97 -4.78
N GLN A 274 -21.62 -16.20 -4.69
CA GLN A 274 -22.37 -16.83 -5.77
C GLN A 274 -23.67 -16.07 -6.07
N LEU A 275 -24.35 -15.57 -5.04
CA LEU A 275 -25.55 -14.72 -5.23
C LEU A 275 -25.25 -13.45 -6.01
N LEU A 276 -24.10 -12.82 -5.78
CA LEU A 276 -23.67 -11.66 -6.57
C LEU A 276 -23.47 -12.00 -8.06
N MET A 277 -23.23 -13.26 -8.41
CA MET A 277 -23.11 -13.69 -9.82
C MET A 277 -24.45 -13.91 -10.50
N VAL A 278 -25.46 -14.36 -9.78
CA VAL A 278 -26.77 -14.77 -10.34
C VAL A 278 -27.66 -13.58 -10.74
N ASP A 279 -27.52 -12.43 -10.10
CA ASP A 279 -28.46 -11.30 -10.24
C ASP A 279 -28.47 -10.59 -11.61
N LEU A 280 -27.66 -11.00 -12.60
CA LEU A 280 -27.65 -10.42 -13.95
C LEU A 280 -28.36 -11.24 -15.02
N ASP A 281 -28.60 -12.55 -14.84
CA ASP A 281 -29.30 -13.34 -15.85
C ASP A 281 -30.83 -13.09 -15.84
N SER A 282 -31.35 -12.47 -14.76
CA SER A 282 -32.78 -12.16 -14.62
C SER A 282 -33.22 -10.82 -15.23
N VAL A 283 -32.29 -9.91 -15.54
CA VAL A 283 -32.62 -8.54 -16.03
C VAL A 283 -32.62 -8.46 -17.57
N HIS A 284 -32.06 -9.44 -18.27
CA HIS A 284 -31.94 -9.43 -19.75
C HIS A 284 -33.03 -10.22 -20.47
N HIS A 285 -34.09 -10.69 -19.79
CA HIS A 285 -35.18 -11.46 -20.36
C HIS A 285 -36.56 -10.80 -20.16
N HIS A 286 -36.66 -9.45 -20.27
CA HIS A 286 -37.94 -8.78 -20.49
C HIS A 286 -37.81 -7.68 -21.54
#